data_1d59deacf5a6ead68a02c33f173ee968
#
_entry.id   1d59deacf5a6ead68a02c33f173ee968
#
_cell.length_a   1.000
_cell.length_b   1.000
_cell.length_c   1.000
_cell.angle_alpha   90.00
_cell.angle_beta   90.00
_cell.angle_gamma   90.00
#
_symmetry.space_group_name_H-M   'P 1'
#
loop_
_entity.id
_entity.type
_entity.pdbx_description
1 polymer ?
#
loop_
_entity_poly.entity_id
_entity_poly.type
_entity_poly.pdbx_seq_one_letter_code
_entity_poly.pdbx_strand_id
1 'polypeptide(L)'
;MSRHLIVLPNDSPRAFLKSIASARESIRIKMFIFSDPKMRKAVIAAHKRGVKVRVMLNPLRRDGTGENKATRSALLAAGVEVMDSNPKFPVTHEKSMVVDSKTAYINSLNWNTENLERTRDYAIRTKHPREVEEVIACFEADWHRHHFEPGDHPTLIWCVGNARERIAKFIDRAEHSLCLQHERYQDPVILERLVRAKMRGVDVRVMARPPHTLKEKKLGEGVGGMRILADVGIEVHKLHRLKLHAKLVLADGKRAIVGSVNLAPGSFDERRELAIEVDDKKIIHRLGKVIEHDWKHSRPIDLSDEALRRDLKKYGPEVIHSLALAPDPELEEKAPTKRGRSPVRGGRAAGKKRKRKGR
;
A
#
# COMPACT_ATOMS: atom_id res chain seq x y z
N MET A 1 19.19 -22.88 -4.22
CA MET A 1 19.50 -21.44 -4.10
C MET A 1 18.51 -20.84 -3.11
N SER A 2 18.93 -19.94 -2.22
CA SER A 2 18.13 -19.67 -1.02
C SER A 2 17.44 -18.31 -1.08
N ARG A 3 16.14 -18.31 -0.88
CA ARG A 3 15.40 -17.13 -0.45
C ARG A 3 15.46 -17.00 1.07
N HIS A 4 15.33 -15.78 1.58
CA HIS A 4 15.33 -15.48 3.01
C HIS A 4 14.28 -14.42 3.33
N LEU A 5 13.48 -14.69 4.36
CA LEU A 5 12.46 -13.78 4.86
C LEU A 5 13.04 -12.81 5.89
N ILE A 6 12.71 -11.54 5.75
CA ILE A 6 12.92 -10.50 6.75
C ILE A 6 11.55 -10.03 7.22
N VAL A 7 11.35 -9.99 8.53
CA VAL A 7 10.09 -9.59 9.19
C VAL A 7 10.35 -8.37 10.05
N LEU A 8 9.76 -7.24 9.72
CA LEU A 8 9.89 -6.03 10.53
C LEU A 8 8.67 -5.84 11.45
N PRO A 9 8.88 -5.31 12.65
CA PRO A 9 10.15 -4.89 13.25
C PRO A 9 10.90 -6.01 14.01
N ASN A 10 10.46 -7.28 13.92
CA ASN A 10 11.10 -8.40 14.64
C ASN A 10 12.57 -8.58 14.27
N ASP A 11 12.87 -8.49 12.95
CA ASP A 11 14.23 -8.39 12.46
C ASP A 11 14.60 -6.91 12.36
N SER A 12 15.83 -6.60 12.68
CA SER A 12 16.31 -5.23 12.48
C SER A 12 16.64 -4.96 11.00
N PRO A 13 16.76 -3.70 10.56
CA PRO A 13 17.19 -3.37 9.20
C PRO A 13 18.65 -3.76 8.90
N ARG A 14 19.33 -4.43 9.84
CA ARG A 14 20.74 -4.88 9.71
C ARG A 14 21.00 -5.71 8.45
N ALA A 15 20.02 -6.51 8.01
CA ALA A 15 20.18 -7.34 6.81
C ALA A 15 20.43 -6.49 5.56
N PHE A 16 19.68 -5.38 5.40
CA PHE A 16 19.87 -4.43 4.31
C PHE A 16 21.21 -3.70 4.46
N LEU A 17 21.49 -3.15 5.65
CA LEU A 17 22.73 -2.43 5.94
C LEU A 17 23.97 -3.29 5.70
N LYS A 18 23.93 -4.57 6.13
CA LYS A 18 25.02 -5.53 5.89
C LYS A 18 25.24 -5.79 4.40
N SER A 19 24.16 -5.95 3.61
CA SER A 19 24.29 -6.14 2.16
C SER A 19 24.86 -4.91 1.46
N ILE A 20 24.43 -3.71 1.82
CA ILE A 20 24.99 -2.46 1.29
C ILE A 20 26.46 -2.32 1.68
N ALA A 21 26.81 -2.63 2.93
CA ALA A 21 28.19 -2.57 3.41
C ALA A 21 29.13 -3.58 2.73
N SER A 22 28.61 -4.75 2.35
CA SER A 22 29.39 -5.83 1.70
C SER A 22 29.41 -5.74 0.17
N ALA A 23 28.67 -4.79 -0.43
CA ALA A 23 28.64 -4.59 -1.88
C ALA A 23 30.04 -4.21 -2.42
N ARG A 24 30.41 -4.83 -3.57
CA ARG A 24 31.72 -4.66 -4.22
C ARG A 24 31.64 -4.07 -5.61
N GLU A 25 30.57 -4.38 -6.36
CA GLU A 25 30.46 -4.03 -7.77
C GLU A 25 29.34 -2.99 -8.00
N SER A 26 28.12 -3.28 -7.57
CA SER A 26 26.99 -2.43 -7.89
C SER A 26 25.83 -2.53 -6.89
N ILE A 27 25.11 -1.42 -6.74
CA ILE A 27 23.82 -1.38 -6.03
C ILE A 27 22.81 -0.63 -6.92
N ARG A 28 21.65 -1.28 -7.18
CA ARG A 28 20.48 -0.68 -7.82
C ARG A 28 19.36 -0.59 -6.80
N ILE A 29 18.79 0.59 -6.63
CA ILE A 29 17.70 0.84 -5.67
C ILE A 29 16.54 1.48 -6.42
N LYS A 30 15.35 0.90 -6.30
CA LYS A 30 14.09 1.53 -6.68
C LYS A 30 13.23 1.65 -5.43
N MET A 31 12.89 2.89 -5.02
CA MET A 31 12.25 3.12 -3.72
C MET A 31 11.18 4.21 -3.81
N PHE A 32 9.97 3.89 -3.31
CA PHE A 32 8.88 4.87 -3.24
C PHE A 32 9.20 5.99 -2.24
N ILE A 33 9.58 5.64 -0.99
CA ILE A 33 10.04 6.58 0.03
C ILE A 33 11.37 6.12 0.58
N PHE A 34 12.36 7.00 0.50
CA PHE A 34 13.70 6.81 1.04
C PHE A 34 14.10 8.04 1.87
N SER A 35 13.79 8.01 3.17
CA SER A 35 14.09 9.13 4.07
C SER A 35 14.89 8.72 5.32
N ASP A 36 15.12 7.39 5.54
CA ASP A 36 15.92 6.94 6.70
C ASP A 36 17.39 7.37 6.59
N PRO A 37 17.93 8.07 7.62
CA PRO A 37 19.28 8.60 7.57
C PRO A 37 20.36 7.50 7.65
N LYS A 38 20.10 6.37 8.32
CA LYS A 38 21.07 5.26 8.44
C LYS A 38 21.23 4.56 7.09
N MET A 39 20.10 4.29 6.41
CA MET A 39 20.10 3.70 5.07
C MET A 39 20.78 4.62 4.05
N ARG A 40 20.47 5.92 4.07
CA ARG A 40 21.11 6.92 3.21
C ARG A 40 22.62 6.99 3.43
N LYS A 41 23.06 7.03 4.69
CA LYS A 41 24.50 7.05 5.04
C LYS A 41 25.22 5.78 4.53
N ALA A 42 24.57 4.62 4.63
CA ALA A 42 25.14 3.35 4.13
C ALA A 42 25.29 3.34 2.61
N VAL A 43 24.31 3.85 1.87
CA VAL A 43 24.35 3.96 0.40
C VAL A 43 25.47 4.91 -0.04
N ILE A 44 25.60 6.06 0.59
CA ILE A 44 26.70 7.02 0.32
C ILE A 44 28.07 6.39 0.62
N ALA A 45 28.18 5.68 1.73
CA ALA A 45 29.41 4.99 2.09
C ALA A 45 29.81 3.89 1.09
N ALA A 46 28.84 3.17 0.52
CA ALA A 46 29.10 2.20 -0.54
C ALA A 46 29.63 2.88 -1.81
N HIS A 47 29.01 3.98 -2.23
CA HIS A 47 29.50 4.78 -3.37
C HIS A 47 30.92 5.31 -3.16
N LYS A 48 31.24 5.84 -1.97
CA LYS A 48 32.59 6.29 -1.62
C LYS A 48 33.65 5.18 -1.64
N ARG A 49 33.25 3.91 -1.51
CA ARG A 49 34.14 2.75 -1.68
C ARG A 49 34.37 2.34 -3.14
N GLY A 50 33.76 3.07 -4.09
CA GLY A 50 33.87 2.76 -5.53
C GLY A 50 32.77 1.84 -6.06
N VAL A 51 31.76 1.50 -5.26
CA VAL A 51 30.61 0.72 -5.72
C VAL A 51 29.77 1.58 -6.66
N LYS A 52 29.40 1.06 -7.83
CA LYS A 52 28.46 1.73 -8.76
C LYS A 52 27.06 1.73 -8.18
N VAL A 53 26.59 2.88 -7.68
CA VAL A 53 25.28 3.01 -7.04
C VAL A 53 24.35 3.83 -7.93
N ARG A 54 23.20 3.24 -8.28
CA ARG A 54 22.10 3.90 -9.00
C ARG A 54 20.82 3.84 -8.18
N VAL A 55 20.18 4.98 -7.98
CA VAL A 55 18.99 5.12 -7.17
C VAL A 55 17.86 5.75 -7.96
N MET A 56 16.74 5.07 -8.07
CA MET A 56 15.50 5.58 -8.67
C MET A 56 14.50 5.89 -7.57
N LEU A 57 14.02 7.13 -7.51
CA LEU A 57 13.12 7.62 -6.48
C LEU A 57 11.80 8.10 -7.10
N ASN A 58 10.69 7.80 -6.46
CA ASN A 58 9.44 8.43 -6.82
C ASN A 58 9.51 9.94 -6.49
N PRO A 59 9.32 10.85 -7.46
CA PRO A 59 9.59 12.28 -7.26
C PRO A 59 8.64 12.92 -6.26
N LEU A 60 7.34 12.68 -6.44
CA LEU A 60 6.27 13.22 -5.61
C LEU A 60 5.25 12.13 -5.30
N ARG A 61 4.59 12.24 -4.15
CA ARG A 61 3.37 11.46 -3.91
C ARG A 61 2.21 12.03 -4.74
N ARG A 62 1.13 11.27 -4.87
CA ARG A 62 -0.11 11.71 -5.54
C ARG A 62 -0.71 12.99 -4.91
N ASP A 63 -0.36 13.29 -3.66
CA ASP A 63 -0.75 14.52 -2.93
C ASP A 63 0.28 15.67 -3.06
N GLY A 64 1.27 15.54 -3.95
CA GLY A 64 2.29 16.54 -4.20
C GLY A 64 3.42 16.59 -3.16
N THR A 65 3.41 15.75 -2.12
CA THR A 65 4.46 15.75 -1.09
C THR A 65 5.74 15.09 -1.59
N GLY A 66 6.88 15.77 -1.35
CA GLY A 66 8.22 15.35 -1.80
C GLY A 66 9.08 14.76 -0.68
N GLU A 67 8.70 13.60 -0.12
CA GLU A 67 9.44 12.98 1.00
C GLU A 67 10.88 12.57 0.65
N ASN A 68 11.18 12.41 -0.64
CA ASN A 68 12.51 12.03 -1.12
C ASN A 68 13.47 13.21 -1.34
N LYS A 69 13.01 14.46 -1.23
CA LYS A 69 13.80 15.65 -1.58
C LYS A 69 15.14 15.71 -0.84
N ALA A 70 15.14 15.53 0.47
CA ALA A 70 16.34 15.57 1.29
C ALA A 70 17.32 14.42 0.95
N THR A 71 16.80 13.21 0.70
CA THR A 71 17.63 12.07 0.30
C THR A 71 18.21 12.27 -1.08
N ARG A 72 17.40 12.71 -2.04
CA ARG A 72 17.85 13.02 -3.40
C ARG A 72 19.02 14.02 -3.38
N SER A 73 18.86 15.16 -2.70
CA SER A 73 19.90 16.18 -2.59
C SER A 73 21.20 15.63 -1.97
N ALA A 74 21.09 14.85 -0.89
CA ALA A 74 22.26 14.28 -0.22
C ALA A 74 22.99 13.23 -1.07
N LEU A 75 22.26 12.40 -1.81
CA LEU A 75 22.83 11.39 -2.70
C LEU A 75 23.55 12.07 -3.89
N LEU A 76 22.92 13.05 -4.53
CA LEU A 76 23.52 13.82 -5.63
C LEU A 76 24.78 14.56 -5.18
N ALA A 77 24.74 15.23 -4.01
CA ALA A 77 25.90 15.89 -3.44
C ALA A 77 27.07 14.94 -3.14
N ALA A 78 26.78 13.65 -2.92
CA ALA A 78 27.80 12.63 -2.72
C ALA A 78 28.28 11.97 -4.03
N GLY A 79 27.77 12.39 -5.21
CA GLY A 79 28.13 11.84 -6.51
C GLY A 79 27.37 10.58 -6.91
N VAL A 80 26.35 10.17 -6.16
CA VAL A 80 25.53 9.00 -6.49
C VAL A 80 24.61 9.32 -7.68
N GLU A 81 24.51 8.41 -8.64
CA GLU A 81 23.55 8.52 -9.74
C GLU A 81 22.10 8.38 -9.22
N VAL A 82 21.33 9.46 -9.30
CA VAL A 82 19.94 9.51 -8.86
C VAL A 82 19.04 9.96 -9.99
N MET A 83 17.96 9.18 -10.24
CA MET A 83 16.96 9.49 -11.24
C MET A 83 15.56 9.45 -10.64
N ASP A 84 14.65 10.25 -11.17
CA ASP A 84 13.23 10.12 -10.89
C ASP A 84 12.67 8.86 -11.55
N SER A 85 11.70 8.24 -10.90
CA SER A 85 11.04 7.05 -11.43
C SER A 85 10.38 7.31 -12.79
N ASN A 86 10.12 6.24 -13.53
CA ASN A 86 9.58 6.32 -14.88
C ASN A 86 8.24 7.07 -14.91
N PRO A 87 8.14 8.22 -15.62
CA PRO A 87 6.94 9.06 -15.64
C PRO A 87 5.73 8.40 -16.32
N LYS A 88 5.93 7.28 -17.04
CA LYS A 88 4.84 6.45 -17.56
C LYS A 88 3.89 6.00 -16.43
N PHE A 89 4.41 5.86 -15.21
CA PHE A 89 3.65 5.46 -14.04
C PHE A 89 3.40 6.67 -13.14
N PRO A 90 2.15 7.05 -12.86
CA PRO A 90 1.83 8.14 -11.92
C PRO A 90 2.50 7.97 -10.56
N VAL A 91 2.75 6.72 -10.17
CA VAL A 91 3.47 6.36 -8.95
C VAL A 91 4.30 5.09 -9.20
N THR A 92 5.60 5.15 -8.93
CA THR A 92 6.42 3.96 -8.74
C THR A 92 6.41 3.59 -7.27
N HIS A 93 5.59 2.60 -6.94
CA HIS A 93 5.42 2.13 -5.56
C HIS A 93 6.26 0.88 -5.25
N GLU A 94 7.01 0.39 -6.21
CA GLU A 94 8.02 -0.67 -6.04
C GLU A 94 9.05 -0.29 -4.99
N LYS A 95 9.52 -1.26 -4.23
CA LYS A 95 10.55 -1.13 -3.21
C LYS A 95 11.50 -2.30 -3.35
N SER A 96 12.53 -2.10 -4.17
CA SER A 96 13.52 -3.14 -4.47
C SER A 96 14.95 -2.64 -4.33
N MET A 97 15.86 -3.56 -4.09
CA MET A 97 17.30 -3.34 -4.13
C MET A 97 17.98 -4.55 -4.74
N VAL A 98 18.92 -4.34 -5.65
CA VAL A 98 19.79 -5.40 -6.15
C VAL A 98 21.24 -5.06 -5.83
N VAL A 99 21.98 -6.03 -5.27
CA VAL A 99 23.39 -5.91 -4.88
C VAL A 99 24.23 -6.85 -5.71
N ASP A 100 25.27 -6.31 -6.33
CA ASP A 100 26.31 -7.01 -7.13
C ASP A 100 25.73 -7.94 -8.20
N SER A 101 24.53 -7.60 -8.73
CA SER A 101 23.78 -8.43 -9.67
C SER A 101 23.58 -9.89 -9.23
N LYS A 102 23.69 -10.17 -7.94
CA LYS A 102 23.65 -11.51 -7.32
C LYS A 102 22.56 -11.67 -6.28
N THR A 103 22.07 -10.57 -5.71
CA THR A 103 21.09 -10.62 -4.62
C THR A 103 20.04 -9.53 -4.82
N ALA A 104 18.78 -9.93 -4.92
CA ALA A 104 17.64 -8.98 -4.97
C ALA A 104 16.86 -8.99 -3.65
N TYR A 105 16.30 -7.83 -3.31
CA TYR A 105 15.37 -7.61 -2.21
C TYR A 105 14.06 -7.11 -2.77
N ILE A 106 12.98 -7.77 -2.43
CA ILE A 106 11.61 -7.41 -2.81
C ILE A 106 10.88 -7.11 -1.51
N ASN A 107 10.44 -5.87 -1.34
CA ASN A 107 10.00 -5.35 -0.04
C ASN A 107 8.56 -4.85 -0.05
N SER A 108 7.86 -5.00 1.08
CA SER A 108 6.64 -4.23 1.34
C SER A 108 6.92 -2.85 1.93
N LEU A 109 8.04 -2.70 2.62
CA LEU A 109 8.45 -1.53 3.39
C LEU A 109 9.09 -0.44 2.54
N ASN A 110 8.89 0.81 2.94
CA ASN A 110 9.71 1.94 2.52
C ASN A 110 10.98 2.02 3.39
N TRP A 111 11.99 2.75 2.92
CA TRP A 111 13.15 3.07 3.73
C TRP A 111 12.96 4.40 4.46
N ASN A 112 12.02 4.40 5.40
CA ASN A 112 11.83 5.43 6.42
C ASN A 112 11.86 4.79 7.80
N THR A 113 12.16 5.55 8.82
CA THR A 113 12.30 5.05 10.20
C THR A 113 11.01 4.38 10.70
N GLU A 114 9.84 4.91 10.33
CA GLU A 114 8.56 4.32 10.72
C GLU A 114 8.40 2.89 10.19
N ASN A 115 8.65 2.67 8.87
CA ASN A 115 8.51 1.33 8.29
C ASN A 115 9.61 0.37 8.74
N LEU A 116 10.77 0.88 9.08
CA LEU A 116 11.87 0.04 9.57
C LEU A 116 11.69 -0.42 11.02
N GLU A 117 10.97 0.36 11.87
CA GLU A 117 10.96 0.15 13.31
C GLU A 117 9.56 -0.02 13.92
N ARG A 118 8.46 0.41 13.27
CA ARG A 118 7.14 0.54 13.88
C ARG A 118 5.98 -0.06 13.10
N THR A 119 6.23 -0.58 11.90
CA THR A 119 5.19 -1.22 11.10
C THR A 119 5.45 -2.71 10.95
N ARG A 120 4.37 -3.49 10.79
CA ARG A 120 4.46 -4.85 10.28
C ARG A 120 4.72 -4.76 8.78
N ASP A 121 5.89 -5.23 8.38
CA ASP A 121 6.36 -5.29 7.01
C ASP A 121 7.19 -6.54 6.75
N TYR A 122 7.35 -6.89 5.48
CA TYR A 122 8.10 -8.06 5.06
C TYR A 122 9.00 -7.74 3.88
N ALA A 123 10.11 -8.49 3.78
CA ALA A 123 10.95 -8.50 2.60
C ALA A 123 11.41 -9.92 2.29
N ILE A 124 11.52 -10.23 1.01
CA ILE A 124 12.18 -11.44 0.52
C ILE A 124 13.50 -11.04 -0.09
N ARG A 125 14.58 -11.59 0.47
CA ARG A 125 15.90 -11.56 -0.16
C ARG A 125 16.05 -12.84 -0.99
N THR A 126 16.32 -12.70 -2.25
CA THR A 126 16.56 -13.82 -3.15
C THR A 126 17.93 -13.77 -3.80
N LYS A 127 18.51 -14.95 -4.05
CA LYS A 127 19.71 -15.18 -4.87
C LYS A 127 19.40 -16.07 -6.07
N HIS A 128 18.12 -16.25 -6.39
CA HIS A 128 17.74 -17.03 -7.55
C HIS A 128 18.06 -16.22 -8.82
N PRO A 129 18.91 -16.73 -9.76
CA PRO A 129 19.41 -15.93 -10.87
C PRO A 129 18.31 -15.30 -11.71
N ARG A 130 17.33 -16.07 -12.15
CA ARG A 130 16.21 -15.56 -12.98
C ARG A 130 15.43 -14.45 -12.29
N GLU A 131 15.18 -14.56 -10.97
CA GLU A 131 14.51 -13.51 -10.21
C GLU A 131 15.35 -12.23 -10.15
N VAL A 132 16.65 -12.37 -9.87
CA VAL A 132 17.58 -11.24 -9.83
C VAL A 132 17.69 -10.58 -11.19
N GLU A 133 17.85 -11.36 -12.27
CA GLU A 133 17.93 -10.89 -13.65
C GLU A 133 16.66 -10.12 -14.07
N GLU A 134 15.48 -10.62 -13.75
CA GLU A 134 14.22 -9.96 -14.09
C GLU A 134 14.01 -8.65 -13.32
N VAL A 135 14.39 -8.62 -12.02
CA VAL A 135 14.36 -7.35 -11.25
C VAL A 135 15.35 -6.34 -11.83
N ILE A 136 16.53 -6.78 -12.29
CA ILE A 136 17.50 -5.92 -12.99
C ILE A 136 16.93 -5.44 -14.31
N ALA A 137 16.35 -6.33 -15.13
CA ALA A 137 15.76 -5.97 -16.41
C ALA A 137 14.68 -4.90 -16.28
N CYS A 138 13.80 -5.03 -15.26
CA CYS A 138 12.81 -3.98 -14.94
C CYS A 138 13.47 -2.68 -14.49
N PHE A 139 14.52 -2.74 -13.67
CA PHE A 139 15.25 -1.56 -13.24
C PHE A 139 15.88 -0.83 -14.44
N GLU A 140 16.59 -1.55 -15.32
CA GLU A 140 17.24 -0.97 -16.49
C GLU A 140 16.23 -0.39 -17.49
N ALA A 141 15.13 -1.10 -17.74
CA ALA A 141 14.06 -0.61 -18.60
C ALA A 141 13.46 0.71 -18.05
N ASP A 142 13.15 0.77 -16.76
CA ASP A 142 12.63 2.00 -16.14
C ASP A 142 13.69 3.12 -16.10
N TRP A 143 14.99 2.77 -15.92
CA TRP A 143 16.09 3.73 -15.92
C TRP A 143 16.27 4.38 -17.30
N HIS A 144 16.22 3.60 -18.36
CA HIS A 144 16.38 4.08 -19.74
C HIS A 144 15.07 4.49 -20.41
N ARG A 145 13.93 4.42 -19.68
CA ARG A 145 12.59 4.75 -20.20
C ARG A 145 12.15 3.82 -21.33
N HIS A 146 12.64 2.59 -21.31
CA HIS A 146 12.24 1.53 -22.21
C HIS A 146 11.01 0.78 -21.69
N HIS A 147 10.36 0.05 -22.57
CA HIS A 147 9.30 -0.86 -22.18
C HIS A 147 9.88 -2.06 -21.44
N PHE A 148 9.18 -2.52 -20.41
CA PHE A 148 9.48 -3.75 -19.68
C PHE A 148 8.31 -4.69 -19.79
N GLU A 149 8.58 -5.89 -20.30
CA GLU A 149 7.67 -7.02 -20.27
C GLU A 149 8.12 -7.99 -19.18
N PRO A 150 7.21 -8.40 -18.26
CA PRO A 150 7.50 -9.47 -17.34
C PRO A 150 7.88 -10.76 -18.08
N GLY A 151 8.91 -11.44 -17.62
CA GLY A 151 9.27 -12.75 -18.13
C GLY A 151 8.27 -13.84 -17.71
N ASP A 152 8.43 -15.03 -18.29
CA ASP A 152 7.62 -16.22 -17.95
C ASP A 152 7.96 -16.80 -16.58
N HIS A 153 8.66 -16.04 -15.74
CA HIS A 153 9.08 -16.54 -14.43
C HIS A 153 7.87 -16.65 -13.50
N PRO A 154 7.60 -17.86 -12.95
CA PRO A 154 6.35 -18.12 -12.24
C PRO A 154 6.25 -17.44 -10.87
N THR A 155 7.33 -16.84 -10.34
CA THR A 155 7.35 -16.32 -8.97
C THR A 155 7.23 -14.80 -8.88
N LEU A 156 7.71 -14.02 -9.85
CA LEU A 156 7.60 -12.56 -9.81
C LEU A 156 6.24 -12.09 -10.31
N ILE A 157 5.69 -11.09 -9.65
CA ILE A 157 4.35 -10.54 -9.88
C ILE A 157 4.48 -9.03 -10.07
N TRP A 158 4.10 -8.54 -11.25
CA TRP A 158 4.31 -7.15 -11.65
C TRP A 158 3.01 -6.37 -11.87
N CYS A 159 2.98 -5.13 -11.43
CA CYS A 159 2.05 -4.10 -11.85
C CYS A 159 2.80 -3.04 -12.71
N VAL A 160 2.23 -2.54 -13.71
CA VAL A 160 1.04 -2.87 -14.49
C VAL A 160 1.37 -4.13 -15.29
N GLY A 161 0.49 -5.14 -15.27
CA GLY A 161 0.74 -6.40 -15.97
C GLY A 161 -0.06 -7.57 -15.36
N ASN A 162 0.64 -8.59 -14.86
CA ASN A 162 0.02 -9.86 -14.46
C ASN A 162 -0.50 -9.93 -13.02
N ALA A 163 -0.34 -8.87 -12.21
CA ALA A 163 -0.53 -8.97 -10.76
C ALA A 163 -1.96 -9.28 -10.32
N ARG A 164 -2.98 -8.58 -10.87
CA ARG A 164 -4.38 -8.83 -10.48
C ARG A 164 -4.79 -10.28 -10.77
N GLU A 165 -4.50 -10.75 -11.96
CA GLU A 165 -4.83 -12.11 -12.38
C GLU A 165 -4.11 -13.16 -11.53
N ARG A 166 -2.82 -12.97 -11.28
CA ARG A 166 -2.01 -13.90 -10.50
C ARG A 166 -2.43 -13.97 -9.04
N ILE A 167 -2.73 -12.83 -8.42
CA ILE A 167 -3.23 -12.79 -7.04
C ILE A 167 -4.64 -13.42 -6.98
N ALA A 168 -5.51 -13.14 -7.94
CA ALA A 168 -6.82 -13.77 -8.03
C ALA A 168 -6.71 -15.31 -8.13
N LYS A 169 -5.89 -15.81 -9.07
CA LYS A 169 -5.62 -17.26 -9.21
C LYS A 169 -4.97 -17.86 -7.96
N PHE A 170 -4.13 -17.10 -7.25
CA PHE A 170 -3.53 -17.55 -5.99
C PHE A 170 -4.60 -17.77 -4.90
N ILE A 171 -5.57 -16.86 -4.79
CA ILE A 171 -6.71 -16.95 -3.87
C ILE A 171 -7.64 -18.12 -4.27
N ASP A 172 -7.91 -18.28 -5.57
CA ASP A 172 -8.78 -19.35 -6.08
C ASP A 172 -8.24 -20.74 -5.78
N ARG A 173 -6.92 -20.91 -5.76
CA ARG A 173 -6.25 -22.20 -5.46
C ARG A 173 -6.14 -22.52 -3.97
N ALA A 174 -6.64 -21.64 -3.09
CA ALA A 174 -6.68 -21.95 -1.65
C ALA A 174 -7.81 -22.93 -1.34
N GLU A 175 -7.47 -23.98 -0.58
CA GLU A 175 -8.38 -25.08 -0.23
C GLU A 175 -8.80 -25.06 1.24
N HIS A 176 -7.91 -24.62 2.15
CA HIS A 176 -8.13 -24.70 3.59
C HIS A 176 -8.10 -23.34 4.28
N SER A 177 -7.12 -22.52 3.98
CA SER A 177 -6.95 -21.24 4.70
C SER A 177 -6.33 -20.15 3.87
N LEU A 178 -6.77 -18.91 4.12
CA LEU A 178 -6.21 -17.68 3.60
C LEU A 178 -5.99 -16.69 4.73
N CYS A 179 -4.75 -16.26 4.95
CA CYS A 179 -4.43 -15.21 5.89
C CYS A 179 -3.84 -14.01 5.14
N LEU A 180 -4.47 -12.86 5.27
CA LEU A 180 -4.08 -11.65 4.56
C LEU A 180 -3.70 -10.54 5.54
N GLN A 181 -2.59 -9.87 5.25
CA GLN A 181 -2.16 -8.64 5.93
C GLN A 181 -1.96 -7.55 4.87
N HIS A 182 -2.98 -6.70 4.70
CA HIS A 182 -2.98 -5.56 3.78
C HIS A 182 -3.55 -4.32 4.43
N GLU A 183 -3.10 -3.16 3.98
CA GLU A 183 -3.63 -1.90 4.51
C GLU A 183 -5.10 -1.70 4.16
N ARG A 184 -5.53 -2.16 2.97
CA ARG A 184 -6.86 -1.92 2.39
C ARG A 184 -7.25 -3.04 1.44
N TYR A 185 -8.55 -3.21 1.30
CA TYR A 185 -9.20 -4.17 0.42
C TYR A 185 -10.18 -3.39 -0.45
N GLN A 186 -9.79 -3.03 -1.68
CA GLN A 186 -10.52 -2.09 -2.54
C GLN A 186 -10.74 -2.61 -3.95
N ASP A 187 -9.95 -3.58 -4.41
CA ASP A 187 -10.09 -4.12 -5.76
C ASP A 187 -11.28 -5.09 -5.83
N PRO A 188 -12.27 -4.84 -6.69
CA PRO A 188 -13.51 -5.63 -6.74
C PRO A 188 -13.26 -7.09 -7.14
N VAL A 189 -12.28 -7.36 -8.01
CA VAL A 189 -11.94 -8.73 -8.41
C VAL A 189 -11.37 -9.49 -7.22
N ILE A 190 -10.46 -8.88 -6.47
CA ILE A 190 -9.86 -9.53 -5.30
C ILE A 190 -10.89 -9.72 -4.18
N LEU A 191 -11.77 -8.73 -3.93
CA LEU A 191 -12.86 -8.86 -2.97
C LEU A 191 -13.78 -10.04 -3.33
N GLU A 192 -14.18 -10.12 -4.58
CA GLU A 192 -15.02 -11.20 -5.09
C GLU A 192 -14.35 -12.57 -4.89
N ARG A 193 -13.04 -12.71 -5.16
CA ARG A 193 -12.30 -13.97 -4.94
C ARG A 193 -12.22 -14.36 -3.46
N LEU A 194 -12.07 -13.40 -2.55
CA LEU A 194 -12.09 -13.65 -1.11
C LEU A 194 -13.46 -14.11 -0.64
N VAL A 195 -14.54 -13.49 -1.12
CA VAL A 195 -15.92 -13.91 -0.86
C VAL A 195 -16.15 -15.34 -1.35
N ARG A 196 -15.77 -15.64 -2.59
CA ARG A 196 -15.86 -17.01 -3.14
C ARG A 196 -15.04 -18.02 -2.34
N ALA A 197 -13.85 -17.67 -1.89
CA ALA A 197 -13.05 -18.55 -1.05
C ALA A 197 -13.78 -18.87 0.26
N LYS A 198 -14.37 -17.87 0.93
CA LYS A 198 -15.21 -18.06 2.11
C LYS A 198 -16.40 -18.97 1.82
N MET A 199 -17.09 -18.77 0.70
CA MET A 199 -18.24 -19.62 0.29
C MET A 199 -17.84 -21.07 -0.02
N ARG A 200 -16.60 -21.31 -0.44
CA ARG A 200 -16.04 -22.67 -0.59
C ARG A 200 -15.67 -23.33 0.74
N GLY A 201 -15.81 -22.63 1.87
CA GLY A 201 -15.46 -23.13 3.19
C GLY A 201 -14.00 -22.89 3.60
N VAL A 202 -13.25 -22.06 2.86
CA VAL A 202 -11.88 -21.66 3.24
C VAL A 202 -11.93 -20.78 4.48
N ASP A 203 -11.08 -21.04 5.47
CA ASP A 203 -10.88 -20.15 6.64
C ASP A 203 -10.14 -18.88 6.19
N VAL A 204 -10.89 -17.80 5.99
CA VAL A 204 -10.33 -16.51 5.53
C VAL A 204 -10.20 -15.56 6.70
N ARG A 205 -8.96 -15.16 7.02
CA ARG A 205 -8.61 -14.20 8.07
C ARG A 205 -7.95 -12.98 7.48
N VAL A 206 -8.48 -11.82 7.81
CA VAL A 206 -8.06 -10.54 7.21
C VAL A 206 -7.58 -9.57 8.30
N MET A 207 -6.39 -9.01 8.12
CA MET A 207 -5.93 -7.86 8.89
C MET A 207 -5.88 -6.63 8.00
N ALA A 208 -6.41 -5.51 8.50
CA ALA A 208 -6.50 -4.23 7.81
C ALA A 208 -6.04 -3.07 8.69
N ARG A 209 -5.85 -1.91 8.08
CA ARG A 209 -5.73 -0.65 8.82
C ARG A 209 -7.11 -0.19 9.26
N PRO A 210 -7.25 0.27 10.52
CA PRO A 210 -8.55 0.76 10.98
C PRO A 210 -8.99 2.02 10.22
N PRO A 211 -10.31 2.22 10.01
CA PRO A 211 -10.88 3.29 9.20
C PRO A 211 -10.33 4.68 9.54
N HIS A 212 -10.25 5.03 10.82
CA HIS A 212 -9.76 6.35 11.26
C HIS A 212 -8.30 6.66 10.88
N THR A 213 -7.52 5.68 10.43
CA THR A 213 -6.14 5.87 9.95
C THR A 213 -6.05 5.99 8.44
N LEU A 214 -7.13 5.79 7.72
CA LEU A 214 -7.20 5.95 6.26
C LEU A 214 -7.28 7.44 5.92
N LYS A 215 -6.71 7.82 4.77
CA LYS A 215 -6.87 9.18 4.24
C LYS A 215 -8.31 9.34 3.71
N GLU A 216 -8.88 10.53 3.87
CA GLU A 216 -10.25 10.86 3.47
C GLU A 216 -10.64 10.35 2.07
N LYS A 217 -9.84 10.69 1.05
CA LYS A 217 -10.07 10.27 -0.35
C LYS A 217 -10.14 8.74 -0.58
N LYS A 218 -9.73 7.94 0.42
CA LYS A 218 -9.66 6.48 0.32
C LYS A 218 -10.52 5.78 1.37
N LEU A 219 -11.27 6.59 2.11
CA LEU A 219 -12.03 6.10 3.24
C LEU A 219 -13.22 5.26 2.76
N GLY A 220 -14.04 5.81 1.85
CA GLY A 220 -15.23 5.13 1.32
C GLY A 220 -14.90 3.76 0.73
N GLU A 221 -13.96 3.73 -0.23
CA GLU A 221 -13.53 2.48 -0.88
C GLU A 221 -12.92 1.48 0.12
N GLY A 222 -12.08 1.97 1.05
CA GLY A 222 -11.40 1.11 2.04
C GLY A 222 -12.36 0.53 3.08
N VAL A 223 -13.33 1.31 3.54
CA VAL A 223 -14.37 0.86 4.47
C VAL A 223 -15.35 -0.08 3.76
N GLY A 224 -15.80 0.27 2.55
CA GLY A 224 -16.70 -0.56 1.75
C GLY A 224 -16.18 -1.97 1.54
N GLY A 225 -14.92 -2.11 1.14
CA GLY A 225 -14.30 -3.43 0.97
C GLY A 225 -14.23 -4.24 2.27
N MET A 226 -13.91 -3.61 3.41
CA MET A 226 -13.91 -4.29 4.70
C MET A 226 -15.31 -4.73 5.13
N ARG A 227 -16.35 -3.92 4.87
CA ARG A 227 -17.75 -4.27 5.16
C ARG A 227 -18.21 -5.46 4.33
N ILE A 228 -17.94 -5.47 3.01
CA ILE A 228 -18.26 -6.61 2.14
C ILE A 228 -17.67 -7.91 2.70
N LEU A 229 -16.43 -7.87 3.18
CA LEU A 229 -15.79 -9.05 3.78
C LEU A 229 -16.47 -9.45 5.10
N ALA A 230 -16.78 -8.48 5.96
CA ALA A 230 -17.46 -8.72 7.23
C ALA A 230 -18.88 -9.27 7.05
N ASP A 231 -19.63 -8.75 6.07
CA ASP A 231 -21.01 -9.16 5.78
C ASP A 231 -21.13 -10.65 5.36
N VAL A 232 -20.05 -11.21 4.77
CA VAL A 232 -19.99 -12.66 4.46
C VAL A 232 -19.33 -13.48 5.57
N GLY A 233 -19.12 -12.90 6.76
CA GLY A 233 -18.57 -13.59 7.92
C GLY A 233 -17.05 -13.81 7.86
N ILE A 234 -16.31 -12.96 7.14
CA ILE A 234 -14.86 -12.88 7.21
C ILE A 234 -14.48 -11.93 8.33
N GLU A 235 -13.70 -12.42 9.31
CA GLU A 235 -13.23 -11.57 10.41
C GLU A 235 -12.17 -10.58 9.92
N VAL A 236 -12.42 -9.29 10.18
CA VAL A 236 -11.50 -8.20 9.84
C VAL A 236 -10.88 -7.63 11.10
N HIS A 237 -9.59 -7.82 11.29
CA HIS A 237 -8.86 -7.43 12.48
C HIS A 237 -7.88 -6.28 12.20
N LYS A 238 -7.48 -5.58 13.27
CA LYS A 238 -6.37 -4.60 13.28
C LYS A 238 -5.28 -5.06 14.23
N LEU A 239 -4.03 -4.80 13.88
CA LEU A 239 -2.91 -4.96 14.82
C LEU A 239 -3.06 -3.99 16.00
N HIS A 240 -2.75 -4.47 17.21
CA HIS A 240 -2.90 -3.66 18.41
C HIS A 240 -1.69 -2.74 18.67
N ARG A 241 -0.48 -3.26 18.50
CA ARG A 241 0.77 -2.55 18.86
C ARG A 241 1.56 -2.02 17.68
N LEU A 242 1.34 -2.57 16.50
CA LEU A 242 2.05 -2.21 15.28
C LEU A 242 1.08 -1.59 14.28
N LYS A 243 1.58 -0.66 13.49
CA LYS A 243 0.85 -0.22 12.29
C LYS A 243 1.01 -1.27 11.20
N LEU A 244 -0.07 -1.61 10.53
CA LEU A 244 -0.02 -2.53 9.38
C LEU A 244 0.37 -1.76 8.12
N HIS A 245 1.46 -2.19 7.48
CA HIS A 245 1.89 -1.70 6.17
C HIS A 245 2.24 -2.84 5.22
N ALA A 246 2.20 -4.06 5.69
CA ALA A 246 2.45 -5.28 4.92
C ALA A 246 1.53 -5.42 3.70
N LYS A 247 1.99 -6.17 2.71
CA LYS A 247 1.24 -6.70 1.59
C LYS A 247 1.61 -8.17 1.49
N LEU A 248 0.82 -8.98 2.19
CA LEU A 248 1.04 -10.41 2.37
C LEU A 248 -0.25 -11.18 2.20
N VAL A 249 -0.19 -12.24 1.41
CA VAL A 249 -1.22 -13.30 1.34
C VAL A 249 -0.53 -14.62 1.61
N LEU A 250 -0.99 -15.37 2.60
CA LEU A 250 -0.56 -16.74 2.91
C LEU A 250 -1.73 -17.70 2.67
N ALA A 251 -1.52 -18.73 1.84
CA ALA A 251 -2.51 -19.73 1.50
C ALA A 251 -2.09 -21.11 2.02
N ASP A 252 -3.00 -21.80 2.72
CA ASP A 252 -2.91 -23.19 3.18
C ASP A 252 -1.65 -23.52 4.02
N GLY A 253 -0.96 -22.48 4.53
CA GLY A 253 0.35 -22.67 5.14
C GLY A 253 1.40 -23.29 4.21
N LYS A 254 1.22 -23.14 2.89
CA LYS A 254 2.08 -23.75 1.84
C LYS A 254 2.71 -22.74 0.91
N ARG A 255 2.04 -21.63 0.62
CA ARG A 255 2.47 -20.61 -0.36
C ARG A 255 2.16 -19.22 0.16
N ALA A 256 3.00 -18.24 -0.18
CA ALA A 256 2.74 -16.84 0.17
C ALA A 256 3.12 -15.89 -0.96
N ILE A 257 2.42 -14.75 -1.03
CA ILE A 257 2.80 -13.60 -1.85
C ILE A 257 3.23 -12.48 -0.92
N VAL A 258 4.41 -11.91 -1.19
CA VAL A 258 4.99 -10.78 -0.42
C VAL A 258 5.50 -9.71 -1.38
N GLY A 259 5.24 -8.44 -1.11
CA GLY A 259 5.77 -7.36 -1.95
C GLY A 259 5.15 -6.00 -1.68
N SER A 260 5.11 -5.16 -2.71
CA SER A 260 4.62 -3.79 -2.60
C SER A 260 3.15 -3.62 -3.02
N VAL A 261 2.56 -4.62 -3.68
CA VAL A 261 1.24 -4.55 -4.33
C VAL A 261 0.11 -4.41 -3.30
N ASN A 262 -0.60 -3.29 -3.32
CA ASN A 262 -1.82 -3.14 -2.55
C ASN A 262 -3.01 -3.75 -3.31
N LEU A 263 -4.00 -4.28 -2.59
CA LEU A 263 -5.23 -4.82 -3.17
C LEU A 263 -6.21 -3.68 -3.50
N ALA A 264 -5.81 -2.84 -4.45
CA ALA A 264 -6.54 -1.65 -4.87
C ALA A 264 -6.37 -1.42 -6.38
N PRO A 265 -7.40 -0.93 -7.11
CA PRO A 265 -7.35 -0.74 -8.56
C PRO A 265 -6.13 0.06 -9.01
N GLY A 266 -5.85 1.19 -8.37
CA GLY A 266 -4.69 2.02 -8.73
C GLY A 266 -3.33 1.34 -8.56
N SER A 267 -3.20 0.28 -7.74
CA SER A 267 -1.98 -0.54 -7.69
C SER A 267 -1.85 -1.41 -8.93
N PHE A 268 -2.93 -2.05 -9.33
CA PHE A 268 -2.91 -2.97 -10.46
C PHE A 268 -2.79 -2.28 -11.81
N ASP A 269 -3.46 -1.13 -11.98
CA ASP A 269 -3.68 -0.52 -13.30
C ASP A 269 -2.77 0.67 -13.60
N GLU A 270 -2.20 1.32 -12.57
CA GLU A 270 -1.51 2.59 -12.77
C GLU A 270 -0.06 2.61 -12.26
N ARG A 271 0.31 1.71 -11.32
CA ARG A 271 1.58 1.83 -10.60
C ARG A 271 2.58 0.80 -11.01
N ARG A 272 3.85 1.18 -10.99
CA ARG A 272 4.94 0.19 -11.01
C ARG A 272 5.06 -0.41 -9.61
N GLU A 273 4.76 -1.70 -9.48
CA GLU A 273 4.87 -2.47 -8.23
C GLU A 273 5.44 -3.86 -8.49
N LEU A 274 5.98 -4.48 -7.45
CA LEU A 274 6.57 -5.82 -7.50
C LEU A 274 6.18 -6.61 -6.26
N ALA A 275 5.78 -7.86 -6.47
CA ALA A 275 5.65 -8.87 -5.43
C ALA A 275 6.30 -10.18 -5.88
N ILE A 276 6.47 -11.11 -4.94
CA ILE A 276 7.02 -12.43 -5.18
C ILE A 276 6.15 -13.50 -4.52
N GLU A 277 5.82 -14.56 -5.25
CA GLU A 277 5.23 -15.78 -4.72
C GLU A 277 6.36 -16.71 -4.23
N VAL A 278 6.24 -17.23 -3.01
CA VAL A 278 7.21 -18.12 -2.38
C VAL A 278 6.52 -19.33 -1.77
N ASP A 279 7.22 -20.47 -1.80
CA ASP A 279 6.80 -21.76 -1.23
C ASP A 279 7.91 -22.42 -0.38
N ASP A 280 8.98 -21.71 -0.11
CA ASP A 280 10.10 -22.19 0.71
C ASP A 280 9.61 -22.57 2.12
N LYS A 281 9.71 -23.84 2.50
CA LYS A 281 9.20 -24.37 3.77
C LYS A 281 9.62 -23.54 5.00
N LYS A 282 10.87 -23.07 5.04
CA LYS A 282 11.38 -22.24 6.15
C LYS A 282 10.72 -20.85 6.19
N ILE A 283 10.51 -20.25 5.04
CA ILE A 283 9.84 -18.95 4.91
C ILE A 283 8.37 -19.10 5.31
N ILE A 284 7.66 -20.07 4.75
CA ILE A 284 6.25 -20.32 5.02
C ILE A 284 6.02 -20.62 6.50
N HIS A 285 6.82 -21.50 7.10
CA HIS A 285 6.72 -21.80 8.53
C HIS A 285 6.91 -20.55 9.40
N ARG A 286 7.88 -19.70 9.06
CA ARG A 286 8.12 -18.45 9.80
C ARG A 286 6.99 -17.45 9.62
N LEU A 287 6.48 -17.29 8.39
CA LEU A 287 5.31 -16.44 8.10
C LEU A 287 4.09 -16.91 8.90
N GLY A 288 3.80 -18.20 8.90
CA GLY A 288 2.69 -18.78 9.67
C GLY A 288 2.79 -18.45 11.17
N LYS A 289 3.99 -18.59 11.77
CA LYS A 289 4.20 -18.22 13.18
C LYS A 289 3.96 -16.73 13.46
N VAL A 290 4.44 -15.85 12.57
CA VAL A 290 4.27 -14.41 12.72
C VAL A 290 2.80 -14.01 12.57
N ILE A 291 2.13 -14.53 11.55
CA ILE A 291 0.71 -14.25 11.29
C ILE A 291 -0.16 -14.76 12.46
N GLU A 292 0.10 -15.97 12.95
CA GLU A 292 -0.64 -16.53 14.08
C GLU A 292 -0.43 -15.70 15.36
N HIS A 293 0.81 -15.27 15.61
CA HIS A 293 1.12 -14.36 16.71
C HIS A 293 0.39 -13.02 16.56
N ASP A 294 0.45 -12.42 15.37
CA ASP A 294 -0.21 -11.15 15.08
C ASP A 294 -1.73 -11.28 15.23
N TRP A 295 -2.33 -12.40 14.76
CA TRP A 295 -3.75 -12.68 14.88
C TRP A 295 -4.20 -12.79 16.33
N LYS A 296 -3.52 -13.58 17.14
CA LYS A 296 -3.81 -13.73 18.57
C LYS A 296 -3.76 -12.42 19.35
N HIS A 297 -2.90 -11.48 18.92
CA HIS A 297 -2.75 -10.18 19.56
C HIS A 297 -3.43 -9.05 18.80
N SER A 298 -4.24 -9.36 17.81
CA SER A 298 -5.05 -8.40 17.07
C SER A 298 -6.39 -8.13 17.76
N ARG A 299 -7.15 -7.19 17.23
CA ARG A 299 -8.51 -6.88 17.68
C ARG A 299 -9.43 -6.77 16.48
N PRO A 300 -10.68 -7.26 16.57
CA PRO A 300 -11.68 -7.01 15.55
C PRO A 300 -11.82 -5.50 15.26
N ILE A 301 -12.07 -5.16 14.02
CA ILE A 301 -12.48 -3.81 13.64
C ILE A 301 -14.01 -3.79 13.69
N ASP A 302 -14.55 -2.91 14.53
CA ASP A 302 -16.00 -2.65 14.52
C ASP A 302 -16.33 -1.81 13.29
N LEU A 303 -17.07 -2.40 12.36
CA LEU A 303 -17.48 -1.80 11.09
C LEU A 303 -18.98 -1.45 11.09
N SER A 304 -19.65 -1.48 12.27
CA SER A 304 -21.03 -1.00 12.42
C SER A 304 -21.16 0.48 12.07
N ASP A 305 -22.32 0.89 11.65
CA ASP A 305 -22.60 2.29 11.30
C ASP A 305 -22.31 3.23 12.47
N GLU A 306 -22.67 2.82 13.70
CA GLU A 306 -22.41 3.58 14.92
C GLU A 306 -20.88 3.77 15.17
N ALA A 307 -20.11 2.69 15.08
CA ALA A 307 -18.67 2.76 15.27
C ALA A 307 -17.99 3.62 14.19
N LEU A 308 -18.42 3.47 12.93
CA LEU A 308 -17.89 4.27 11.82
C LEU A 308 -18.21 5.75 11.98
N ARG A 309 -19.45 6.12 12.37
CA ARG A 309 -19.80 7.52 12.67
C ARG A 309 -18.91 8.11 13.77
N ARG A 310 -18.71 7.36 14.87
CA ARG A 310 -17.85 7.78 15.97
C ARG A 310 -16.39 7.97 15.53
N ASP A 311 -15.84 6.99 14.85
CA ASP A 311 -14.42 6.97 14.44
C ASP A 311 -14.11 7.99 13.34
N LEU A 312 -15.10 8.35 12.51
CA LEU A 312 -14.96 9.22 11.36
C LEU A 312 -15.51 10.63 11.57
N LYS A 313 -16.00 10.94 12.77
CA LYS A 313 -16.56 12.25 13.12
C LYS A 313 -15.66 13.43 12.74
N LYS A 314 -14.35 13.24 12.77
CA LYS A 314 -13.34 14.24 12.39
C LYS A 314 -13.35 14.64 10.90
N TYR A 315 -13.97 13.85 10.02
CA TYR A 315 -13.98 14.11 8.56
C TYR A 315 -15.19 14.91 8.09
N GLY A 316 -16.15 15.18 8.98
CA GLY A 316 -17.36 15.92 8.67
C GLY A 316 -18.51 15.08 8.09
N PRO A 317 -19.73 15.65 8.00
CA PRO A 317 -20.93 14.92 7.62
C PRO A 317 -20.92 14.43 6.17
N GLU A 318 -20.33 15.18 5.23
CA GLU A 318 -20.29 14.79 3.81
C GLU A 318 -19.53 13.48 3.58
N VAL A 319 -18.41 13.29 4.28
CA VAL A 319 -17.61 12.06 4.20
C VAL A 319 -18.35 10.88 4.82
N ILE A 320 -19.02 11.11 5.95
CA ILE A 320 -19.85 10.09 6.61
C ILE A 320 -21.00 9.66 5.68
N HIS A 321 -21.66 10.62 5.03
CA HIS A 321 -22.74 10.35 4.08
C HIS A 321 -22.24 9.54 2.86
N SER A 322 -21.03 9.81 2.37
CA SER A 322 -20.44 9.06 1.24
C SER A 322 -20.20 7.56 1.54
N LEU A 323 -20.24 7.16 2.80
CA LEU A 323 -20.09 5.76 3.23
C LEU A 323 -21.41 4.97 3.17
N ALA A 324 -22.49 5.57 2.71
CA ALA A 324 -23.83 4.98 2.67
C ALA A 324 -24.25 4.34 4.01
N LEU A 325 -23.90 5.00 5.11
CA LEU A 325 -24.34 4.59 6.45
C LEU A 325 -25.83 4.85 6.60
N ALA A 326 -26.53 3.99 7.32
CA ALA A 326 -27.93 4.20 7.65
C ALA A 326 -28.15 5.57 8.32
N PRO A 327 -29.26 6.26 8.09
CA PRO A 327 -29.57 7.53 8.74
C PRO A 327 -29.42 7.42 10.26
N ASP A 328 -28.89 8.46 10.90
CA ASP A 328 -28.79 8.51 12.36
C ASP A 328 -30.11 9.08 12.91
N PRO A 329 -30.89 8.28 13.64
CA PRO A 329 -32.20 8.73 14.16
C PRO A 329 -32.10 10.00 15.01
N GLU A 330 -31.00 10.20 15.74
CA GLU A 330 -30.80 11.38 16.59
C GLU A 330 -30.47 12.66 15.79
N LEU A 331 -29.97 12.51 14.55
CA LEU A 331 -29.66 13.65 13.68
C LEU A 331 -30.88 14.09 12.85
N GLU A 332 -31.82 13.19 12.55
CA GLU A 332 -33.05 13.53 11.87
C GLU A 332 -34.02 14.39 12.74
N GLU A 333 -34.06 14.14 14.07
CA GLU A 333 -34.83 14.95 14.99
C GLU A 333 -34.32 16.40 15.15
N LYS A 334 -33.05 16.67 14.82
CA LYS A 334 -32.43 18.00 14.95
C LYS A 334 -32.41 18.81 13.66
N ALA A 335 -32.93 18.28 12.57
CA ALA A 335 -33.08 19.08 11.35
C ALA A 335 -34.10 20.16 11.55
N PRO A 336 -33.77 21.46 11.36
CA PRO A 336 -34.75 22.52 11.57
C PRO A 336 -35.89 22.35 10.57
N THR A 337 -37.09 22.11 11.08
CA THR A 337 -38.35 22.16 10.29
C THR A 337 -38.36 23.47 9.53
N LYS A 338 -38.38 23.41 8.20
CA LYS A 338 -38.59 24.57 7.33
C LYS A 338 -39.90 25.23 7.77
N ARG A 339 -39.81 26.28 8.59
CA ARG A 339 -40.95 27.12 8.92
C ARG A 339 -41.49 27.65 7.62
N GLY A 340 -42.75 27.33 7.36
CA GLY A 340 -43.50 27.76 6.20
C GLY A 340 -43.40 29.28 6.01
N ARG A 341 -43.02 29.69 4.82
CA ARG A 341 -43.13 31.06 4.39
C ARG A 341 -44.61 31.39 4.33
N SER A 342 -45.09 32.26 5.24
CA SER A 342 -46.40 32.89 5.17
C SER A 342 -46.48 33.73 3.89
N PRO A 343 -47.63 33.74 3.19
CA PRO A 343 -47.78 34.54 1.98
C PRO A 343 -47.85 36.02 2.35
N VAL A 344 -46.93 36.80 1.83
CA VAL A 344 -47.03 38.29 1.92
C VAL A 344 -48.14 38.76 1.03
N ARG A 345 -49.18 39.31 1.67
CA ARG A 345 -50.30 40.02 1.02
C ARG A 345 -49.79 41.25 0.26
N GLY A 346 -50.25 41.36 -0.98
CA GLY A 346 -49.95 42.49 -1.82
C GLY A 346 -50.54 43.80 -1.28
N GLY A 347 -49.77 44.85 -1.33
CA GLY A 347 -50.16 46.24 -1.15
C GLY A 347 -49.80 47.02 -2.41
N ARG A 348 -50.86 47.49 -3.11
CA ARG A 348 -50.82 48.51 -4.19
C ARG A 348 -50.41 49.86 -3.60
N ALA A 349 -49.67 50.66 -4.34
CA ALA A 349 -49.89 52.03 -4.76
C ALA A 349 -48.56 52.74 -4.98
N ALA A 350 -48.47 53.23 -6.07
CA ALA A 350 -48.70 54.56 -6.66
C ALA A 350 -47.38 55.32 -6.93
N GLY A 351 -47.29 55.69 -8.15
CA GLY A 351 -46.15 56.31 -8.78
C GLY A 351 -45.89 57.75 -8.34
N LYS A 352 -44.69 58.19 -8.72
CA LYS A 352 -44.45 59.57 -9.17
C LYS A 352 -43.16 59.66 -10.00
N LYS A 353 -43.31 60.23 -11.20
CA LYS A 353 -42.29 60.73 -12.11
C LYS A 353 -41.54 61.92 -11.47
N ARG A 354 -40.26 62.05 -11.76
CA ARG A 354 -39.58 63.30 -12.20
C ARG A 354 -38.09 63.08 -12.37
N LYS A 355 -37.69 63.23 -13.62
CA LYS A 355 -36.86 64.28 -14.28
C LYS A 355 -35.40 64.44 -13.82
N ARG A 356 -34.53 64.10 -14.79
CA ARG A 356 -33.44 64.87 -15.47
C ARG A 356 -32.58 65.83 -14.67
N LYS A 357 -31.24 65.62 -14.83
CA LYS A 357 -30.13 66.46 -15.37
C LYS A 357 -28.87 65.92 -14.70
N GLY A 358 -27.79 65.65 -15.36
CA GLY A 358 -27.05 66.27 -16.43
C GLY A 358 -25.74 66.81 -15.85
N ARG A 359 -24.67 66.10 -16.01
CA ARG A 359 -23.35 66.51 -16.50
C ARG A 359 -22.44 65.31 -16.49
#